data_a997e1c624bede524109e9d40539f616
#
_entry.id   a997e1c624bede524109e9d40539f616
#
_cell.length_a   1.000
_cell.length_b   1.000
_cell.length_c   1.000
_cell.angle_alpha   90.00
_cell.angle_beta   90.00
_cell.angle_gamma   90.00
#
_symmetry.space_group_name_H-M   'P 1'
#
loop_
_entity.id
_entity.type
_entity.pdbx_description
1 polymer ?
#
loop_
_entity_poly.entity_id
_entity_poly.type
_entity_poly.pdbx_seq_one_letter_code
_entity_poly.pdbx_strand_id
1 'polypeptide(L)'
;NLNVPARWGQSPFTNITLDWVVPEDLKNQIPTKNNHHFFEGNFSYDLLVKAKQRGVDKLTDLRYEHFQEEMNLINKAYYTVMTEGDANGQPFTFPIPTVNITEDFDWNGENTEILFENTAAKIGSSYFQNFIGSQYKLDENGNKVENESAYKPNAVRSMCCRLQLDLRELLKRGNGLFGSAEMTGSIGVVTINMARLGYLYKGNINALYERLDFLLEISKSTLEKKRVFIDD
;
A
#
# COMPACT_ATOMS: atom_id res chain seq x y z
N ASN A 1 -3.13 -18.21 -12.07
CA ASN A 1 -3.57 -19.07 -10.95
C ASN A 1 -4.17 -18.29 -9.77
N LEU A 2 -3.87 -17.00 -9.60
CA LEU A 2 -4.38 -16.20 -8.46
C LEU A 2 -5.90 -15.93 -8.51
N ASN A 3 -6.51 -16.05 -9.69
CA ASN A 3 -7.96 -15.87 -9.87
C ASN A 3 -8.72 -17.20 -9.98
N VAL A 4 -8.05 -18.33 -9.88
CA VAL A 4 -8.70 -19.64 -9.93
C VAL A 4 -9.31 -19.97 -8.57
N PRO A 5 -10.59 -20.38 -8.49
CA PRO A 5 -11.20 -20.77 -7.24
C PRO A 5 -10.41 -21.89 -6.56
N ALA A 6 -9.97 -21.65 -5.35
CA ALA A 6 -9.18 -22.60 -4.58
C ALA A 6 -10.07 -23.63 -3.86
N ARG A 7 -11.21 -23.18 -3.34
CA ARG A 7 -12.14 -24.02 -2.59
C ARG A 7 -13.53 -23.39 -2.58
N TRP A 8 -14.57 -24.18 -2.81
CA TRP A 8 -15.98 -23.76 -2.72
C TRP A 8 -16.33 -22.49 -3.51
N GLY A 9 -15.68 -22.30 -4.67
CA GLY A 9 -15.89 -21.12 -5.51
C GLY A 9 -15.21 -19.84 -5.02
N GLN A 10 -14.36 -19.91 -3.98
CA GLN A 10 -13.59 -18.77 -3.51
C GLN A 10 -12.18 -18.76 -4.09
N SER A 11 -11.78 -17.63 -4.63
CA SER A 11 -10.38 -17.39 -5.02
C SER A 11 -9.50 -17.16 -3.78
N PRO A 12 -8.21 -17.52 -3.83
CA PRO A 12 -7.28 -17.17 -2.77
C PRO A 12 -7.18 -15.65 -2.65
N PHE A 13 -7.35 -15.14 -1.44
CA PHE A 13 -7.22 -13.71 -1.15
C PHE A 13 -5.73 -13.34 -1.13
N THR A 14 -5.26 -12.81 -2.23
CA THR A 14 -3.87 -12.35 -2.37
C THR A 14 -3.83 -10.84 -2.49
N ASN A 15 -2.86 -10.24 -1.81
CA ASN A 15 -2.58 -8.81 -1.88
C ASN A 15 -1.18 -8.58 -2.44
N ILE A 16 -1.02 -7.45 -3.11
CA ILE A 16 0.27 -6.92 -3.49
C ILE A 16 0.35 -5.46 -3.03
N THR A 17 1.45 -5.09 -2.40
CA THR A 17 1.74 -3.69 -2.10
C THR A 17 2.67 -3.16 -3.18
N LEU A 18 2.30 -2.04 -3.77
CA LEU A 18 3.04 -1.37 -4.84
C LEU A 18 3.56 -0.03 -4.32
N ASP A 19 4.87 0.10 -4.32
CA ASP A 19 5.55 1.36 -4.07
C ASP A 19 5.78 2.07 -5.40
N TRP A 20 5.62 3.40 -5.43
CA TRP A 20 5.85 4.23 -6.61
C TRP A 20 7.27 4.74 -6.70
N VAL A 21 7.91 4.88 -5.55
CA VAL A 21 9.31 5.24 -5.41
C VAL A 21 9.99 4.19 -4.56
N VAL A 22 11.26 3.89 -4.82
CA VAL A 22 12.01 2.90 -4.03
C VAL A 22 12.00 3.33 -2.57
N PRO A 23 11.50 2.48 -1.65
CA PRO A 23 11.34 2.83 -0.25
C PRO A 23 12.66 3.24 0.42
N GLU A 24 12.59 4.25 1.28
CA GLU A 24 13.77 4.85 1.94
C GLU A 24 14.60 3.83 2.74
N ASP A 25 13.95 2.83 3.33
CA ASP A 25 14.61 1.76 4.08
C ASP A 25 15.34 0.76 3.18
N LEU A 26 14.98 0.65 1.92
CA LEU A 26 15.60 -0.25 0.95
C LEU A 26 16.62 0.45 0.07
N LYS A 27 16.45 1.72 -0.23
CA LYS A 27 17.18 2.39 -1.30
C LYS A 27 18.70 2.28 -1.18
N ASN A 28 19.23 2.32 0.04
CA ASN A 28 20.66 2.21 0.31
C ASN A 28 21.13 0.75 0.50
N GLN A 29 20.24 -0.23 0.44
CA GLN A 29 20.59 -1.62 0.63
C GLN A 29 21.10 -2.24 -0.67
N ILE A 30 22.00 -3.20 -0.53
CA ILE A 30 22.51 -4.01 -1.66
C ILE A 30 21.42 -4.99 -2.10
N PRO A 31 21.06 -5.00 -3.39
CA PRO A 31 20.07 -5.95 -3.88
C PRO A 31 20.51 -7.40 -3.69
N THR A 32 19.56 -8.25 -3.30
CA THR A 32 19.81 -9.67 -3.06
C THR A 32 18.96 -10.54 -3.99
N LYS A 33 19.49 -11.70 -4.35
CA LYS A 33 18.80 -12.78 -5.06
C LYS A 33 19.07 -14.09 -4.36
N ASN A 34 18.02 -14.78 -3.94
CA ASN A 34 18.13 -16.05 -3.21
C ASN A 34 19.03 -15.96 -1.96
N ASN A 35 18.91 -14.88 -1.19
CA ASN A 35 19.72 -14.55 0.00
C ASN A 35 21.22 -14.32 -0.26
N HIS A 36 21.63 -14.20 -1.51
CA HIS A 36 22.98 -13.79 -1.90
C HIS A 36 22.96 -12.38 -2.46
N HIS A 37 24.05 -11.65 -2.29
CA HIS A 37 24.16 -10.34 -2.93
C HIS A 37 24.06 -10.49 -4.43
N PHE A 38 23.38 -9.58 -5.04
CA PHE A 38 23.05 -9.61 -6.45
C PHE A 38 24.28 -9.77 -7.37
N PHE A 39 25.46 -9.27 -6.94
CA PHE A 39 26.72 -9.32 -7.69
C PHE A 39 27.53 -10.61 -7.47
N GLU A 40 27.10 -11.53 -6.60
CA GLU A 40 27.82 -12.78 -6.33
C GLU A 40 27.55 -13.90 -7.34
N GLY A 41 26.71 -13.63 -8.33
CA GLY A 41 26.35 -14.57 -9.40
C GLY A 41 27.08 -14.30 -10.72
N ASN A 42 26.86 -15.19 -11.70
CA ASN A 42 27.28 -14.96 -13.08
C ASN A 42 26.40 -13.86 -13.70
N PHE A 43 26.92 -12.65 -13.77
CA PHE A 43 26.21 -11.51 -14.36
C PHE A 43 26.56 -11.36 -15.84
N SER A 44 25.55 -11.00 -16.63
CA SER A 44 25.76 -10.63 -18.01
C SER A 44 26.49 -9.27 -18.09
N TYR A 45 27.29 -9.12 -19.12
CA TYR A 45 27.94 -7.83 -19.45
C TYR A 45 26.93 -6.69 -19.53
N ASP A 46 25.72 -6.98 -19.98
CA ASP A 46 24.62 -6.03 -20.10
C ASP A 46 24.25 -5.37 -18.77
N LEU A 47 24.37 -6.09 -17.66
CA LEU A 47 24.07 -5.53 -16.33
C LEU A 47 25.09 -4.47 -15.92
N LEU A 48 26.38 -4.70 -16.22
CA LEU A 48 27.41 -3.71 -15.94
C LEU A 48 27.24 -2.46 -16.83
N VAL A 49 26.84 -2.66 -18.09
CA VAL A 49 26.54 -1.54 -19.00
C VAL A 49 25.37 -0.71 -18.44
N LYS A 50 24.28 -1.35 -18.02
CA LYS A 50 23.14 -0.65 -17.42
C LYS A 50 23.51 0.06 -16.10
N ALA A 51 24.33 -0.58 -15.26
CA ALA A 51 24.83 0.05 -14.04
C ALA A 51 25.62 1.33 -14.33
N LYS A 52 26.50 1.30 -15.32
CA LYS A 52 27.27 2.48 -15.77
C LYS A 52 26.39 3.58 -16.30
N GLN A 53 25.33 3.26 -17.05
CA GLN A 53 24.36 4.24 -17.52
C GLN A 53 23.64 4.97 -16.38
N ARG A 54 23.57 4.34 -15.21
CA ARG A 54 22.98 4.89 -13.96
C ARG A 54 24.03 5.53 -13.03
N GLY A 55 25.24 5.74 -13.51
CA GLY A 55 26.32 6.37 -12.74
C GLY A 55 27.02 5.44 -11.76
N VAL A 56 26.86 4.12 -11.91
CA VAL A 56 27.47 3.13 -11.04
C VAL A 56 28.60 2.39 -11.78
N ASP A 57 29.83 2.61 -11.33
CA ASP A 57 31.01 2.04 -12.00
C ASP A 57 31.26 0.57 -11.68
N LYS A 58 30.85 0.10 -10.50
CA LYS A 58 31.05 -1.25 -10.03
C LYS A 58 29.72 -1.87 -9.59
N LEU A 59 29.51 -3.16 -9.90
CA LEU A 59 28.31 -3.88 -9.48
C LEU A 59 28.14 -3.94 -7.96
N THR A 60 29.24 -3.87 -7.19
CA THR A 60 29.24 -3.80 -5.72
C THR A 60 28.59 -2.53 -5.18
N ASP A 61 28.55 -1.47 -6.00
CA ASP A 61 28.00 -0.16 -5.61
C ASP A 61 26.51 -0.03 -5.95
N LEU A 62 25.94 -1.06 -6.61
CA LEU A 62 24.50 -1.10 -6.87
C LEU A 62 23.72 -1.12 -5.55
N ARG A 63 22.66 -0.32 -5.53
CA ARG A 63 21.68 -0.24 -4.45
C ARG A 63 20.27 -0.35 -5.04
N TYR A 64 19.27 -0.62 -4.21
CA TYR A 64 17.90 -0.68 -4.71
C TYR A 64 17.45 0.61 -5.37
N GLU A 65 17.94 1.78 -4.97
CA GLU A 65 17.62 3.07 -5.61
C GLU A 65 17.92 3.10 -7.11
N HIS A 66 18.89 2.34 -7.57
CA HIS A 66 19.25 2.25 -8.99
C HIS A 66 18.27 1.43 -9.83
N PHE A 67 17.23 0.83 -9.20
CA PHE A 67 16.25 -0.03 -9.86
C PHE A 67 14.86 0.61 -9.98
N GLN A 68 14.76 1.93 -9.89
CA GLN A 68 13.50 2.66 -10.04
C GLN A 68 12.84 2.38 -11.40
N GLU A 69 13.61 2.26 -12.48
CA GLU A 69 13.07 1.96 -13.80
C GLU A 69 12.43 0.57 -13.87
N GLU A 70 13.07 -0.44 -13.27
CA GLU A 70 12.52 -1.79 -13.22
C GLU A 70 11.25 -1.84 -12.38
N MET A 71 11.20 -1.10 -11.27
CA MET A 71 9.98 -0.97 -10.47
C MET A 71 8.87 -0.31 -11.28
N ASN A 72 9.17 0.73 -12.02
CA ASN A 72 8.21 1.40 -12.91
C ASN A 72 7.68 0.45 -13.99
N LEU A 73 8.54 -0.37 -14.58
CA LEU A 73 8.13 -1.38 -15.56
C LEU A 73 7.22 -2.45 -14.95
N ILE A 74 7.50 -2.88 -13.73
CA ILE A 74 6.66 -3.86 -13.01
C ILE A 74 5.29 -3.25 -12.72
N ASN A 75 5.24 -2.03 -12.20
CA ASN A 75 4.00 -1.33 -11.90
C ASN A 75 3.16 -1.12 -13.18
N LYS A 76 3.80 -0.68 -14.26
CA LYS A 76 3.18 -0.51 -15.56
C LYS A 76 2.60 -1.84 -16.08
N ALA A 77 3.39 -2.89 -16.10
CA ALA A 77 2.95 -4.21 -16.55
C ALA A 77 1.78 -4.73 -15.72
N TYR A 78 1.84 -4.57 -14.39
CA TYR A 78 0.76 -4.95 -13.50
C TYR A 78 -0.55 -4.26 -13.87
N TYR A 79 -0.56 -2.93 -13.95
CA TYR A 79 -1.76 -2.17 -14.25
C TYR A 79 -2.26 -2.37 -15.69
N THR A 80 -1.37 -2.56 -16.65
CA THR A 80 -1.76 -2.91 -18.01
C THR A 80 -2.55 -4.22 -18.03
N VAL A 81 -2.02 -5.27 -17.41
CA VAL A 81 -2.69 -6.58 -17.34
C VAL A 81 -4.02 -6.50 -16.59
N MET A 82 -4.04 -5.78 -15.45
CA MET A 82 -5.27 -5.61 -14.66
C MET A 82 -6.35 -4.84 -15.45
N THR A 83 -5.95 -3.91 -16.30
CA THR A 83 -6.86 -3.10 -17.13
C THR A 83 -7.38 -3.86 -18.34
N GLU A 84 -6.53 -4.66 -18.96
CA GLU A 84 -6.91 -5.50 -20.12
C GLU A 84 -7.85 -6.64 -19.73
N GLY A 85 -7.63 -7.23 -18.56
CA GLY A 85 -8.38 -8.38 -18.09
C GLY A 85 -7.95 -9.70 -18.75
N ASP A 86 -8.81 -10.71 -18.65
CA ASP A 86 -8.61 -12.01 -19.27
C ASP A 86 -8.89 -12.01 -20.78
N ALA A 87 -8.74 -13.15 -21.44
CA ALA A 87 -8.98 -13.32 -22.87
C ALA A 87 -10.43 -12.94 -23.31
N ASN A 88 -11.38 -12.86 -22.38
CA ASN A 88 -12.75 -12.43 -22.61
C ASN A 88 -13.00 -10.98 -22.18
N GLY A 89 -11.95 -10.26 -21.76
CA GLY A 89 -12.06 -8.89 -21.26
C GLY A 89 -12.64 -8.79 -19.86
N GLN A 90 -12.68 -9.90 -19.11
CA GLN A 90 -13.14 -9.87 -17.72
C GLN A 90 -12.01 -9.38 -16.81
N PRO A 91 -12.27 -8.39 -15.95
CA PRO A 91 -11.24 -7.87 -15.07
C PRO A 91 -10.77 -8.91 -14.04
N PHE A 92 -9.48 -8.86 -13.71
CA PHE A 92 -8.93 -9.68 -12.64
C PHE A 92 -9.29 -9.11 -11.27
N THR A 93 -9.72 -9.98 -10.36
CA THR A 93 -10.05 -9.60 -8.98
C THR A 93 -8.83 -9.63 -8.07
N PHE A 94 -7.87 -10.50 -8.38
CA PHE A 94 -6.67 -10.73 -7.58
C PHE A 94 -5.39 -10.72 -8.46
N PRO A 95 -4.25 -10.34 -7.87
CA PRO A 95 -4.04 -9.85 -6.49
C PRO A 95 -4.66 -8.46 -6.30
N ILE A 96 -5.13 -8.17 -5.08
CA ILE A 96 -5.68 -6.86 -4.75
C ILE A 96 -4.52 -5.88 -4.56
N PRO A 97 -4.42 -4.79 -5.35
CA PRO A 97 -3.32 -3.83 -5.21
C PRO A 97 -3.56 -2.84 -4.09
N THR A 98 -2.53 -2.59 -3.30
CA THR A 98 -2.44 -1.47 -2.39
C THR A 98 -1.28 -0.58 -2.82
N VAL A 99 -1.57 0.66 -3.17
CA VAL A 99 -0.58 1.65 -3.60
C VAL A 99 -0.21 2.54 -2.41
N ASN A 100 1.06 2.61 -2.10
CA ASN A 100 1.57 3.51 -1.08
C ASN A 100 1.72 4.92 -1.66
N ILE A 101 1.08 5.89 -1.02
CA ILE A 101 1.21 7.31 -1.33
C ILE A 101 2.16 7.94 -0.31
N THR A 102 3.31 8.36 -0.79
CA THR A 102 4.38 9.02 -0.03
C THR A 102 4.59 10.45 -0.52
N GLU A 103 5.38 11.25 0.19
CA GLU A 103 5.62 12.65 -0.20
C GLU A 103 6.29 12.79 -1.57
N ASP A 104 7.12 11.82 -1.92
CA ASP A 104 7.84 11.73 -3.20
C ASP A 104 7.06 10.97 -4.30
N PHE A 105 5.76 10.72 -4.09
CA PHE A 105 4.90 10.06 -5.07
C PHE A 105 4.85 10.86 -6.38
N ASP A 106 5.20 10.22 -7.49
CA ASP A 106 5.16 10.85 -8.81
C ASP A 106 3.73 10.95 -9.36
N TRP A 107 3.08 12.07 -9.07
CA TRP A 107 1.70 12.35 -9.49
C TRP A 107 1.52 12.55 -11.00
N ASN A 108 2.58 12.87 -11.71
CA ASN A 108 2.54 13.23 -13.13
C ASN A 108 3.23 12.19 -14.03
N GLY A 109 3.71 11.09 -13.45
CA GLY A 109 4.39 10.05 -14.20
C GLY A 109 3.43 9.17 -15.02
N GLU A 110 3.95 8.53 -16.06
CA GLU A 110 3.22 7.62 -16.96
C GLU A 110 2.49 6.49 -16.16
N ASN A 111 3.15 5.96 -15.13
CA ASN A 111 2.54 4.91 -14.30
C ASN A 111 1.34 5.42 -13.50
N THR A 112 1.35 6.66 -13.10
CA THR A 112 0.25 7.28 -12.36
C THR A 112 -0.96 7.51 -13.28
N GLU A 113 -0.72 7.87 -14.53
CA GLU A 113 -1.78 7.97 -15.54
C GLU A 113 -2.47 6.60 -15.73
N ILE A 114 -1.70 5.53 -15.93
CA ILE A 114 -2.23 4.16 -16.09
C ILE A 114 -2.98 3.70 -14.82
N LEU A 115 -2.45 4.00 -13.64
CA LEU A 115 -3.10 3.71 -12.35
C LEU A 115 -4.48 4.37 -12.26
N PHE A 116 -4.57 5.64 -12.59
CA PHE A 116 -5.84 6.37 -12.51
C PHE A 116 -6.80 6.00 -13.64
N GLU A 117 -6.31 5.67 -14.82
CA GLU A 117 -7.15 5.10 -15.88
C GLU A 117 -7.79 3.79 -15.42
N ASN A 118 -7.01 2.90 -14.82
CA ASN A 118 -7.53 1.66 -14.26
C ASN A 118 -8.55 1.91 -13.15
N THR A 119 -8.20 2.80 -12.20
CA THR A 119 -8.99 3.06 -11.00
C THR A 119 -10.28 3.81 -11.31
N ALA A 120 -10.24 4.84 -12.15
CA ALA A 120 -11.36 5.72 -12.41
C ALA A 120 -12.26 5.23 -13.56
N ALA A 121 -11.66 4.66 -14.61
CA ALA A 121 -12.38 4.39 -15.86
C ALA A 121 -12.88 2.95 -16.02
N LYS A 122 -12.29 1.97 -15.34
CA LYS A 122 -12.57 0.56 -15.61
C LYS A 122 -12.92 -0.30 -14.41
N ILE A 123 -12.04 -0.46 -13.46
CA ILE A 123 -12.18 -1.54 -12.47
C ILE A 123 -12.31 -1.03 -11.05
N GLY A 124 -11.65 0.08 -10.69
CA GLY A 124 -11.70 0.65 -9.34
C GLY A 124 -11.16 -0.29 -8.26
N SER A 125 -10.25 -1.20 -8.60
CA SER A 125 -9.75 -2.22 -7.69
C SER A 125 -8.61 -1.77 -6.80
N SER A 126 -8.01 -0.61 -7.09
CA SER A 126 -6.85 -0.10 -6.37
C SER A 126 -7.23 0.49 -5.02
N TYR A 127 -6.41 0.20 -4.03
CA TYR A 127 -6.51 0.78 -2.70
C TYR A 127 -5.28 1.65 -2.45
N PHE A 128 -5.52 2.77 -1.78
CA PHE A 128 -4.48 3.75 -1.53
C PHE A 128 -4.20 3.82 -0.04
N GLN A 129 -2.94 3.67 0.34
CA GLN A 129 -2.45 3.86 1.69
C GLN A 129 -1.68 5.18 1.75
N ASN A 130 -2.32 6.20 2.30
CA ASN A 130 -1.76 7.54 2.34
C ASN A 130 -0.92 7.74 3.60
N PHE A 131 0.37 7.95 3.43
CA PHE A 131 1.31 8.22 4.51
C PHE A 131 1.61 9.71 4.72
N ILE A 132 1.23 10.58 3.77
CA ILE A 132 1.56 12.02 3.83
C ILE A 132 0.92 12.68 5.06
N GLY A 133 -0.37 12.45 5.28
CA GLY A 133 -1.10 13.09 6.38
C GLY A 133 -0.72 12.60 7.77
N SER A 134 -0.21 11.38 7.88
CA SER A 134 0.13 10.78 9.17
C SER A 134 1.52 11.20 9.69
N GLN A 135 2.38 11.74 8.82
CA GLN A 135 3.74 12.14 9.18
C GLN A 135 3.79 13.37 10.09
N TYR A 136 2.71 14.13 10.15
CA TYR A 136 2.63 15.36 10.91
C TYR A 136 1.47 15.35 11.89
N LYS A 137 1.66 16.01 13.02
CA LYS A 137 0.61 16.32 13.98
C LYS A 137 0.67 17.80 14.34
N LEU A 138 -0.39 18.34 14.91
CA LEU A 138 -0.38 19.68 15.47
C LEU A 138 0.12 19.62 16.91
N ASP A 139 1.00 20.53 17.28
CA ASP A 139 1.40 20.75 18.68
C ASP A 139 0.31 21.51 19.46
N GLU A 140 0.54 21.73 20.74
CA GLU A 140 -0.40 22.46 21.61
C GLU A 140 -0.68 23.89 21.14
N ASN A 141 0.20 24.47 20.32
CA ASN A 141 0.07 25.82 19.77
C ASN A 141 -0.52 25.81 18.34
N GLY A 142 -0.88 24.64 17.81
CA GLY A 142 -1.42 24.50 16.48
C GLY A 142 -0.38 24.50 15.36
N ASN A 143 0.92 24.40 15.67
CA ASN A 143 1.98 24.30 14.67
C ASN A 143 2.11 22.86 14.18
N LYS A 144 2.43 22.70 12.89
CA LYS A 144 2.68 21.41 12.27
C LYS A 144 4.06 20.89 12.72
N VAL A 145 4.07 19.80 13.48
CA VAL A 145 5.28 19.13 13.94
C VAL A 145 5.33 17.68 13.46
N GLU A 146 6.53 17.10 13.37
CA GLU A 146 6.69 15.71 12.95
C GLU A 146 6.02 14.76 13.97
N ASN A 147 5.33 13.77 13.46
CA ASN A 147 4.67 12.76 14.26
C ASN A 147 5.56 11.51 14.37
N GLU A 148 6.37 11.44 15.41
CA GLU A 148 7.28 10.30 15.66
C GLU A 148 6.55 8.94 15.75
N SER A 149 5.28 8.95 16.13
CA SER A 149 4.45 7.74 16.19
C SER A 149 3.76 7.41 14.86
N ALA A 150 4.00 8.19 13.81
CA ALA A 150 3.42 7.93 12.49
C ALA A 150 3.83 6.56 11.94
N TYR A 151 2.90 5.93 11.28
CA TYR A 151 3.21 4.75 10.49
C TYR A 151 4.05 5.12 9.28
N LYS A 152 5.15 4.40 9.08
CA LYS A 152 5.99 4.54 7.89
C LYS A 152 5.65 3.45 6.88
N PRO A 153 5.82 3.69 5.58
CA PRO A 153 5.48 2.72 4.53
C PRO A 153 6.14 1.35 4.72
N ASN A 154 7.36 1.32 5.24
CA ASN A 154 8.11 0.11 5.52
C ASN A 154 7.65 -0.67 6.76
N ALA A 155 6.94 -0.01 7.66
CA ALA A 155 6.51 -0.60 8.94
C ALA A 155 5.08 -1.17 8.88
N VAL A 156 4.33 -0.88 7.84
CA VAL A 156 2.92 -1.27 7.73
C VAL A 156 2.68 -2.07 6.46
N ARG A 157 1.93 -3.16 6.59
CA ARG A 157 1.45 -3.95 5.44
C ARG A 157 -0.06 -4.10 5.53
N SER A 158 -0.73 -3.99 4.39
CA SER A 158 -2.15 -4.29 4.28
C SER A 158 -2.36 -5.78 4.08
N MET A 159 -3.31 -6.36 4.82
CA MET A 159 -3.81 -7.71 4.56
C MET A 159 -5.17 -7.68 3.84
N CYS A 160 -5.62 -8.84 3.40
CA CYS A 160 -6.77 -9.07 2.52
C CYS A 160 -7.98 -8.16 2.77
N CYS A 161 -8.36 -7.89 4.00
CA CYS A 161 -9.51 -7.06 4.36
C CYS A 161 -9.12 -5.64 4.79
N ARG A 162 -7.99 -5.11 4.33
CA ARG A 162 -7.47 -3.78 4.70
C ARG A 162 -7.04 -3.65 6.16
N LEU A 163 -6.79 -4.75 6.81
CA LEU A 163 -6.15 -4.75 8.10
C LEU A 163 -4.72 -4.26 7.93
N GLN A 164 -4.39 -3.18 8.60
CA GLN A 164 -3.03 -2.67 8.65
C GLN A 164 -2.26 -3.38 9.77
N LEU A 165 -1.20 -4.04 9.42
CA LEU A 165 -0.32 -4.71 10.38
C LEU A 165 0.92 -3.86 10.63
N ASP A 166 1.13 -3.46 11.87
CA ASP A 166 2.38 -2.84 12.28
C ASP A 166 3.45 -3.93 12.48
N LEU A 167 4.34 -4.04 11.50
CA LEU A 167 5.42 -5.02 11.54
C LEU A 167 6.37 -4.83 12.72
N ARG A 168 6.53 -3.59 13.21
CA ARG A 168 7.39 -3.30 14.36
C ARG A 168 6.84 -3.96 15.62
N GLU A 169 5.54 -3.91 15.83
CA GLU A 169 4.87 -4.54 16.96
C GLU A 169 4.87 -6.07 16.82
N LEU A 170 4.67 -6.59 15.63
CA LEU A 170 4.73 -8.03 15.37
C LEU A 170 6.13 -8.61 15.62
N LEU A 171 7.17 -7.90 15.19
CA LEU A 171 8.56 -8.31 15.44
C LEU A 171 8.92 -8.30 16.92
N LYS A 172 8.44 -7.32 17.68
CA LYS A 172 8.64 -7.27 19.16
C LYS A 172 8.01 -8.46 19.88
N ARG A 173 6.90 -8.99 19.38
CA ARG A 173 6.20 -10.15 19.97
C ARG A 173 6.88 -11.49 19.65
N GLY A 174 7.99 -11.50 18.93
CA GLY A 174 8.75 -12.72 18.60
C GLY A 174 8.04 -13.63 17.60
N ASN A 175 6.99 -13.18 16.96
CA ASN A 175 6.24 -13.93 15.96
C ASN A 175 6.99 -13.92 14.62
N GLY A 176 7.89 -14.85 14.52
CA GLY A 176 8.48 -15.50 13.37
C GLY A 176 8.76 -14.73 12.07
N LEU A 177 9.75 -15.20 11.38
CA LEU A 177 10.33 -14.72 10.11
C LEU A 177 9.32 -14.50 8.95
N PHE A 178 8.08 -14.93 9.09
CA PHE A 178 7.05 -14.88 8.04
C PHE A 178 5.81 -14.07 8.40
N GLY A 179 5.85 -13.27 9.48
CA GLY A 179 4.74 -12.38 9.79
C GLY A 179 3.40 -13.10 9.93
N SER A 180 3.38 -14.34 10.45
CA SER A 180 2.15 -14.95 10.89
C SER A 180 1.61 -14.08 12.02
N ALA A 181 0.63 -13.27 11.69
CA ALA A 181 -0.01 -12.36 12.62
C ALA A 181 -1.00 -13.14 13.49
N GLU A 182 -0.49 -14.12 14.23
CA GLU A 182 -1.27 -14.84 15.21
C GLU A 182 -1.82 -13.84 16.22
N MET A 183 -3.08 -14.00 16.57
CA MET A 183 -3.81 -13.11 17.48
C MET A 183 -3.96 -11.67 16.96
N THR A 184 -3.96 -11.47 15.64
CA THR A 184 -4.35 -10.20 15.04
C THR A 184 -5.68 -10.36 14.33
N GLY A 185 -6.50 -9.32 14.38
CA GLY A 185 -7.81 -9.34 13.74
C GLY A 185 -8.48 -7.97 13.77
N SER A 186 -9.66 -7.90 13.18
CA SER A 186 -10.48 -6.71 13.21
C SER A 186 -11.52 -6.82 14.33
N ILE A 187 -11.60 -5.83 15.20
CA ILE A 187 -12.60 -5.73 16.26
C ILE A 187 -13.98 -5.48 15.67
N GLY A 188 -14.05 -4.78 14.57
CA GLY A 188 -15.29 -4.48 13.88
C GLY A 188 -15.10 -3.49 12.74
N VAL A 189 -16.14 -3.35 11.94
CA VAL A 189 -16.20 -2.42 10.81
C VAL A 189 -17.48 -1.59 10.94
N VAL A 190 -17.35 -0.29 10.70
CA VAL A 190 -18.48 0.62 10.56
C VAL A 190 -18.43 1.24 9.16
N THR A 191 -19.50 1.11 8.42
CA THR A 191 -19.61 1.67 7.08
C THR A 191 -20.49 2.93 7.12
N ILE A 192 -19.95 4.04 6.65
CA ILE A 192 -20.70 5.30 6.51
C ILE A 192 -21.20 5.41 5.08
N ASN A 193 -22.51 5.60 4.92
CA ASN A 193 -23.13 5.78 3.61
C ASN A 193 -22.93 7.21 3.09
N MET A 194 -21.80 7.43 2.40
CA MET A 194 -21.43 8.75 1.85
C MET A 194 -22.39 9.20 0.74
N ALA A 195 -22.96 8.30 -0.05
CA ALA A 195 -23.93 8.64 -1.08
C ALA A 195 -25.19 9.26 -0.47
N ARG A 196 -25.69 8.70 0.65
CA ARG A 196 -26.81 9.26 1.39
C ARG A 196 -26.48 10.64 1.98
N LEU A 197 -25.27 10.81 2.53
CA LEU A 197 -24.83 12.09 3.04
C LEU A 197 -24.78 13.14 1.94
N GLY A 198 -24.17 12.83 0.80
CA GLY A 198 -24.10 13.72 -0.35
C GLY A 198 -25.49 14.14 -0.86
N TYR A 199 -26.44 13.22 -0.86
CA TYR A 199 -27.82 13.51 -1.24
C TYR A 199 -28.53 14.45 -0.24
N LEU A 200 -28.43 14.14 1.07
CA LEU A 200 -29.14 14.90 2.12
C LEU A 200 -28.59 16.32 2.30
N TYR A 201 -27.28 16.50 2.08
CA TYR A 201 -26.58 17.75 2.31
C TYR A 201 -26.13 18.43 1.00
N LYS A 202 -26.80 18.10 -0.12
CA LYS A 202 -26.51 18.70 -1.42
C LYS A 202 -26.54 20.23 -1.34
N GLY A 203 -25.43 20.88 -1.73
CA GLY A 203 -25.27 22.33 -1.71
C GLY A 203 -24.91 22.94 -0.35
N ASN A 204 -24.80 22.13 0.70
CA ASN A 204 -24.35 22.59 2.03
C ASN A 204 -23.18 21.73 2.55
N ILE A 205 -21.97 22.09 2.12
CA ILE A 205 -20.76 21.33 2.43
C ILE A 205 -20.41 21.36 3.93
N ASN A 206 -20.67 22.48 4.61
CA ASN A 206 -20.36 22.61 6.04
C ASN A 206 -21.24 21.65 6.86
N ALA A 207 -22.55 21.64 6.61
CA ALA A 207 -23.46 20.71 7.28
C ALA A 207 -23.14 19.23 6.94
N LEU A 208 -22.61 18.94 5.75
CA LEU A 208 -22.12 17.61 5.41
C LEU A 208 -20.94 17.21 6.29
N TYR A 209 -19.95 18.08 6.47
CA TYR A 209 -18.80 17.82 7.32
C TYR A 209 -19.20 17.66 8.79
N GLU A 210 -20.02 18.55 9.33
CA GLU A 210 -20.53 18.43 10.70
C GLU A 210 -21.23 17.08 10.93
N ARG A 211 -22.04 16.65 9.97
CA ARG A 211 -22.72 15.35 10.06
C ARG A 211 -21.76 14.18 9.94
N LEU A 212 -20.77 14.30 9.08
CA LEU A 212 -19.72 13.27 8.93
C LEU A 212 -18.92 13.11 10.23
N ASP A 213 -18.47 14.22 10.82
CA ASP A 213 -17.73 14.23 12.08
C ASP A 213 -18.55 13.58 13.21
N PHE A 214 -19.83 13.94 13.32
CA PHE A 214 -20.73 13.31 14.28
C PHE A 214 -20.83 11.79 14.08
N LEU A 215 -20.93 11.30 12.84
CA LEU A 215 -20.99 9.87 12.55
C LEU A 215 -19.66 9.17 12.83
N LEU A 216 -18.54 9.83 12.59
CA LEU A 216 -17.21 9.32 12.92
C LEU A 216 -17.01 9.14 14.43
N GLU A 217 -17.46 10.11 15.23
CA GLU A 217 -17.42 10.02 16.71
C GLU A 217 -18.31 8.88 17.25
N ILE A 218 -19.50 8.70 16.70
CA ILE A 218 -20.35 7.55 17.05
C ILE A 218 -19.66 6.23 16.68
N SER A 219 -19.09 6.17 15.49
CA SER A 219 -18.39 4.97 15.00
C SER A 219 -17.22 4.61 15.91
N LYS A 220 -16.39 5.59 16.26
CA LYS A 220 -15.28 5.44 17.20
C LYS A 220 -15.77 4.94 18.56
N SER A 221 -16.77 5.64 19.15
CA SER A 221 -17.32 5.24 20.45
C SER A 221 -17.87 3.81 20.44
N THR A 222 -18.50 3.39 19.35
CA THR A 222 -19.05 2.03 19.20
C THR A 222 -17.92 0.98 19.16
N LEU A 223 -16.86 1.25 18.41
CA LEU A 223 -15.71 0.35 18.29
C LEU A 223 -14.94 0.26 19.62
N GLU A 224 -14.75 1.38 20.32
CA GLU A 224 -14.09 1.38 21.62
C GLU A 224 -14.88 0.61 22.70
N LYS A 225 -16.19 0.78 22.73
CA LYS A 225 -17.04 -0.04 23.62
C LYS A 225 -16.95 -1.54 23.32
N LYS A 226 -16.87 -1.87 22.03
CA LYS A 226 -16.69 -3.25 21.60
C LYS A 226 -15.31 -3.79 21.99
N ARG A 227 -14.27 -2.96 21.95
CA ARG A 227 -12.92 -3.32 22.41
C ARG A 227 -12.94 -3.70 23.87
N VAL A 228 -13.47 -2.82 24.71
CA VAL A 228 -13.59 -3.08 26.16
C VAL A 228 -14.33 -4.39 26.43
N PHE A 229 -15.44 -4.64 25.74
CA PHE A 229 -16.21 -5.86 25.91
C PHE A 229 -15.47 -7.16 25.49
N ILE A 230 -14.53 -7.05 24.56
CA ILE A 230 -13.73 -8.21 24.10
C ILE A 230 -12.53 -8.44 25.02
N ASP A 231 -12.00 -7.39 25.63
CA ASP A 231 -10.84 -7.45 26.51
C ASP A 231 -11.18 -7.94 27.93
N ASP A 232 -12.47 -7.88 28.35
CA ASP A 232 -13.01 -8.44 29.59
C ASP A 232 -13.32 -9.95 29.43
#